data_423a5e0de9527850027b256061a6d189
#
_entry.id   423a5e0de9527850027b256061a6d189
#
_cell.length_a   1.000
_cell.length_b   1.000
_cell.length_c   1.000
_cell.angle_alpha   90.00
_cell.angle_beta   90.00
_cell.angle_gamma   90.00
#
_symmetry.space_group_name_H-M   'P 1'
#
loop_
_entity.id
_entity.type
_entity.pdbx_description
1 polymer ?
#
loop_
_entity_poly.entity_id
_entity_poly.type
_entity_poly.pdbx_seq_one_letter_code
_entity_poly.pdbx_strand_id
1 'polypeptide(L)'
;LSKNYIIHGDKPLNIMTLHGGPGALGELRKLSIKISEHKGVIEYLQTGDSITLLLSDMNKIIADQTDQAISLIGYSWGAWLAMIYAALYPEKVAKIIIISSAPFRKEDDRLIRKTRLARMTPEKQKLFISGSKELKSKKKIEDIKLKEHIKLIKKVDSYELIADYDEVVEFRYDLYKKIWAEASLMRKNNKLISYLKEVQCPIQVIHGDYDPHPCRKIIEPLEKYDKDYQLYLLKDCGHKPWIEKKAYNEFFCILFKLIS
;
A
#
# COMPACT_ATOMS: atom_id res chain seq x y z
N LEU A 1 1.33 10.20 24.76
CA LEU A 1 0.78 9.77 23.47
C LEU A 1 1.86 8.97 22.76
N SER A 2 1.61 7.68 22.45
CA SER A 2 2.53 6.89 21.63
C SER A 2 2.69 7.59 20.29
N LYS A 3 3.95 7.73 19.80
CA LYS A 3 4.21 8.32 18.48
C LYS A 3 3.53 7.47 17.41
N ASN A 4 2.81 8.09 16.51
CA ASN A 4 2.16 7.43 15.37
C ASN A 4 3.10 7.27 14.15
N TYR A 5 4.42 7.43 14.35
CA TYR A 5 5.47 7.21 13.36
C TYR A 5 6.77 6.75 14.02
N ILE A 6 7.66 6.19 13.21
CA ILE A 6 9.00 5.78 13.59
C ILE A 6 9.98 6.38 12.60
N ILE A 7 11.12 6.85 13.10
CA ILE A 7 12.24 7.31 12.28
C ILE A 7 13.24 6.17 12.15
N HIS A 8 13.70 5.92 10.94
CA HIS A 8 14.78 5.00 10.61
C HIS A 8 15.88 5.78 9.86
N GLY A 9 17.14 5.57 10.26
CA GLY A 9 18.30 6.27 9.71
C GLY A 9 18.41 7.73 10.16
N ASP A 10 19.30 8.46 9.52
CA ASP A 10 19.66 9.82 9.86
C ASP A 10 18.98 10.86 8.95
N LYS A 11 18.97 12.13 9.39
CA LYS A 11 18.51 13.25 8.54
C LYS A 11 19.40 13.40 7.29
N PRO A 12 18.85 13.88 6.16
CA PRO A 12 17.51 14.45 6.01
C PRO A 12 16.41 13.40 5.93
N LEU A 13 15.23 13.68 6.54
CA LEU A 13 14.05 12.84 6.56
C LEU A 13 13.10 13.26 5.42
N ASN A 14 13.45 12.90 4.19
CA ASN A 14 12.72 13.29 3.00
C ASN A 14 11.95 12.13 2.32
N ILE A 15 11.79 11.03 3.04
CA ILE A 15 11.00 9.87 2.61
C ILE A 15 9.99 9.51 3.70
N MET A 16 8.72 9.28 3.31
CA MET A 16 7.70 8.70 4.19
C MET A 16 7.15 7.43 3.58
N THR A 17 7.12 6.33 4.35
CA THR A 17 6.51 5.06 3.96
C THR A 17 5.09 4.94 4.51
N LEU A 18 4.16 4.50 3.66
CA LEU A 18 2.73 4.35 3.94
C LEU A 18 2.34 2.91 3.70
N HIS A 19 2.03 2.17 4.79
CA HIS A 19 1.74 0.75 4.73
C HIS A 19 0.43 0.44 3.98
N GLY A 20 0.31 -0.81 3.54
CA GLY A 20 -0.89 -1.37 2.94
C GLY A 20 -2.02 -1.55 3.95
N GLY A 21 -3.09 -2.19 3.56
CA GLY A 21 -4.26 -2.52 4.36
C GLY A 21 -4.51 -1.60 5.56
N PRO A 22 -5.59 -0.81 5.62
CA PRO A 22 -5.84 0.02 6.79
C PRO A 22 -5.69 -0.82 8.06
N GLY A 23 -5.00 -0.30 9.07
CA GLY A 23 -4.77 -1.00 10.34
C GLY A 23 -3.65 -2.06 10.35
N ALA A 24 -2.86 -2.21 9.28
CA ALA A 24 -1.71 -3.13 9.22
C ALA A 24 -0.41 -2.43 9.70
N LEU A 25 -0.38 -1.98 10.96
CA LEU A 25 0.72 -1.19 11.51
C LEU A 25 2.02 -2.01 11.51
N GLY A 26 3.11 -1.40 11.06
CA GLY A 26 4.43 -2.03 11.01
C GLY A 26 4.66 -2.95 9.79
N GLU A 27 3.69 -3.07 8.87
CA GLU A 27 3.84 -3.90 7.66
C GLU A 27 5.03 -3.50 6.79
N LEU A 28 5.39 -2.22 6.76
CA LEU A 28 6.55 -1.72 6.03
C LEU A 28 7.82 -1.57 6.88
N ARG A 29 7.85 -2.04 8.13
CA ARG A 29 8.98 -1.89 9.04
C ARG A 29 10.29 -2.34 8.42
N LYS A 30 10.34 -3.57 7.92
CA LYS A 30 11.57 -4.12 7.30
C LYS A 30 11.95 -3.39 6.01
N LEU A 31 10.97 -2.94 5.22
CA LEU A 31 11.23 -2.12 4.04
C LEU A 31 11.81 -0.76 4.43
N SER A 32 11.22 -0.09 5.43
CA SER A 32 11.69 1.20 5.94
C SER A 32 13.10 1.13 6.50
N ILE A 33 13.42 0.07 7.27
CA ILE A 33 14.78 -0.20 7.74
C ILE A 33 15.72 -0.40 6.55
N LYS A 34 15.33 -1.16 5.52
CA LYS A 34 16.18 -1.38 4.35
C LYS A 34 16.43 -0.11 3.54
N ILE A 35 15.43 0.75 3.41
CA ILE A 35 15.59 2.08 2.78
C ILE A 35 16.52 2.96 3.63
N SER A 36 16.46 2.85 4.96
CA SER A 36 17.26 3.67 5.86
C SER A 36 18.76 3.40 5.83
N GLU A 37 19.20 2.33 5.17
CA GLU A 37 20.62 2.12 4.86
C GLU A 37 21.16 3.16 3.87
N HIS A 38 20.29 3.92 3.19
CA HIS A 38 20.63 4.92 2.17
C HIS A 38 20.11 6.32 2.46
N LYS A 39 18.92 6.44 3.03
CA LYS A 39 18.21 7.71 3.27
C LYS A 39 17.38 7.65 4.54
N GLY A 40 17.27 8.75 5.26
CA GLY A 40 16.37 8.82 6.41
C GLY A 40 14.91 8.65 6.02
N VAL A 41 14.17 7.87 6.81
CA VAL A 41 12.78 7.45 6.53
C VAL A 41 11.87 7.72 7.71
N ILE A 42 10.70 8.24 7.43
CA ILE A 42 9.57 8.31 8.36
C ILE A 42 8.63 7.15 8.05
N GLU A 43 8.55 6.15 8.90
CA GLU A 43 7.53 5.09 8.83
C GLU A 43 6.26 5.57 9.51
N TYR A 44 5.20 5.89 8.76
CA TYR A 44 3.93 6.33 9.31
C TYR A 44 3.04 5.14 9.68
N LEU A 45 2.60 5.05 10.94
CA LEU A 45 1.85 3.91 11.48
C LEU A 45 0.33 3.97 11.24
N GLN A 46 -0.19 5.05 10.66
CA GLN A 46 -1.61 5.20 10.26
C GLN A 46 -2.61 4.85 11.39
N THR A 47 -2.44 5.49 12.56
CA THR A 47 -3.28 5.22 13.75
C THR A 47 -4.60 6.00 13.80
N GLY A 48 -4.80 6.97 12.90
CA GLY A 48 -6.07 7.70 12.78
C GLY A 48 -7.22 6.81 12.31
N ASP A 49 -8.43 7.09 12.72
CA ASP A 49 -9.62 6.30 12.43
C ASP A 49 -10.49 6.85 11.29
N SER A 50 -9.99 7.85 10.57
CA SER A 50 -10.58 8.40 9.35
C SER A 50 -9.48 8.85 8.38
N ILE A 51 -9.79 8.92 7.09
CA ILE A 51 -8.84 9.40 6.08
C ILE A 51 -8.44 10.85 6.37
N THR A 52 -9.35 11.68 6.81
CA THR A 52 -9.07 13.07 7.20
C THR A 52 -8.04 13.16 8.33
N LEU A 53 -8.17 12.33 9.37
CA LEU A 53 -7.20 12.29 10.46
C LEU A 53 -5.84 11.77 10.00
N LEU A 54 -5.81 10.73 9.15
CA LEU A 54 -4.55 10.22 8.57
C LEU A 54 -3.81 11.32 7.80
N LEU A 55 -4.52 12.10 6.97
CA LEU A 55 -3.92 13.21 6.21
C LEU A 55 -3.45 14.34 7.11
N SER A 56 -4.22 14.69 8.15
CA SER A 56 -3.83 15.68 9.16
C SER A 56 -2.57 15.27 9.91
N ASP A 57 -2.49 14.01 10.33
CA ASP A 57 -1.31 13.44 10.98
C ASP A 57 -0.09 13.49 10.07
N MET A 58 -0.23 13.05 8.81
CA MET A 58 0.86 13.14 7.82
C MET A 58 1.35 14.58 7.68
N ASN A 59 0.43 15.54 7.53
CA ASN A 59 0.77 16.95 7.36
C ASN A 59 1.55 17.50 8.55
N LYS A 60 1.14 17.14 9.77
CA LYS A 60 1.84 17.52 11.00
C LYS A 60 3.21 16.87 11.10
N ILE A 61 3.30 15.55 10.90
CA ILE A 61 4.58 14.82 10.97
C ILE A 61 5.57 15.38 9.95
N ILE A 62 5.16 15.64 8.71
CA ILE A 62 6.04 16.19 7.68
C ILE A 62 6.53 17.57 8.09
N ALA A 63 5.64 18.46 8.52
CA ALA A 63 6.01 19.81 8.97
C ALA A 63 6.97 19.80 10.16
N ASP A 64 6.83 18.83 11.07
CA ASP A 64 7.69 18.70 12.26
C ASP A 64 9.07 18.10 11.95
N GLN A 65 9.22 17.36 10.82
CA GLN A 65 10.42 16.57 10.53
C GLN A 65 11.27 17.11 9.39
N THR A 66 10.69 17.85 8.43
CA THR A 66 11.41 18.36 7.27
C THR A 66 10.80 19.65 6.73
N ASP A 67 11.65 20.54 6.23
CA ASP A 67 11.26 21.75 5.50
C ASP A 67 11.25 21.53 3.97
N GLN A 68 11.62 20.32 3.52
CA GLN A 68 11.70 19.98 2.10
C GLN A 68 10.46 19.21 1.66
N ALA A 69 10.17 19.26 0.35
CA ALA A 69 9.18 18.40 -0.26
C ALA A 69 9.58 16.92 -0.11
N ILE A 70 8.64 16.07 0.32
CA ILE A 70 8.88 14.68 0.69
C ILE A 70 8.55 13.72 -0.46
N SER A 71 9.30 12.62 -0.54
CA SER A 71 8.95 11.48 -1.38
C SER A 71 8.03 10.53 -0.61
N LEU A 72 6.84 10.23 -1.14
CA LEU A 72 5.90 9.30 -0.53
C LEU A 72 6.02 7.92 -1.16
N ILE A 73 6.30 6.89 -0.36
CA ILE A 73 6.32 5.49 -0.78
C ILE A 73 5.07 4.81 -0.23
N GLY A 74 4.09 4.59 -1.10
CA GLY A 74 2.82 3.98 -0.72
C GLY A 74 2.68 2.56 -1.26
N TYR A 75 2.37 1.60 -0.38
CA TYR A 75 2.09 0.22 -0.74
C TYR A 75 0.59 -0.06 -0.69
N SER A 76 0.04 -0.69 -1.74
CA SER A 76 -1.36 -1.13 -1.80
C SER A 76 -2.34 0.00 -1.44
N TRP A 77 -3.04 -0.05 -0.30
CA TRP A 77 -3.85 1.04 0.25
C TRP A 77 -3.03 2.32 0.48
N GLY A 78 -1.80 2.19 1.00
CA GLY A 78 -0.90 3.33 1.22
C GLY A 78 -0.61 4.13 -0.05
N ALA A 79 -0.70 3.51 -1.23
CA ALA A 79 -0.58 4.19 -2.52
C ALA A 79 -1.74 5.18 -2.75
N TRP A 80 -2.97 4.82 -2.35
CA TRP A 80 -4.10 5.75 -2.43
C TRP A 80 -3.94 6.91 -1.44
N LEU A 81 -3.47 6.61 -0.22
CA LEU A 81 -3.23 7.65 0.79
C LEU A 81 -2.16 8.63 0.32
N ALA A 82 -1.05 8.15 -0.26
CA ALA A 82 -0.01 8.98 -0.87
C ALA A 82 -0.57 9.88 -1.97
N MET A 83 -1.39 9.31 -2.85
CA MET A 83 -2.02 10.05 -3.96
C MET A 83 -2.99 11.12 -3.46
N ILE A 84 -3.83 10.81 -2.45
CA ILE A 84 -4.76 11.78 -1.86
C ILE A 84 -3.97 12.92 -1.21
N TYR A 85 -2.91 12.60 -0.47
CA TYR A 85 -2.07 13.61 0.17
C TYR A 85 -1.40 14.52 -0.86
N ALA A 86 -0.80 13.96 -1.90
CA ALA A 86 -0.14 14.75 -2.96
C ALA A 86 -1.14 15.63 -3.76
N ALA A 87 -2.37 15.18 -3.91
CA ALA A 87 -3.42 15.99 -4.54
C ALA A 87 -3.84 17.20 -3.70
N LEU A 88 -3.82 17.06 -2.36
CA LEU A 88 -4.24 18.11 -1.43
C LEU A 88 -3.10 19.06 -1.03
N TYR A 89 -1.85 18.58 -1.07
CA TYR A 89 -0.64 19.32 -0.67
C TYR A 89 0.46 19.19 -1.73
N PRO A 90 0.21 19.64 -2.97
CA PRO A 90 1.14 19.42 -4.08
C PRO A 90 2.53 20.02 -3.83
N GLU A 91 2.62 21.15 -3.11
CA GLU A 91 3.87 21.81 -2.76
C GLU A 91 4.74 21.02 -1.78
N LYS A 92 4.14 20.07 -1.06
CA LYS A 92 4.84 19.25 -0.04
C LYS A 92 5.35 17.91 -0.56
N VAL A 93 5.01 17.55 -1.80
CA VAL A 93 5.33 16.22 -2.34
C VAL A 93 6.22 16.34 -3.56
N ALA A 94 7.46 15.85 -3.43
CA ALA A 94 8.43 15.82 -4.53
C ALA A 94 8.09 14.75 -5.57
N LYS A 95 7.67 13.57 -5.13
CA LYS A 95 7.24 12.45 -5.99
C LYS A 95 6.46 11.41 -5.19
N ILE A 96 5.73 10.56 -5.90
CA ILE A 96 5.06 9.39 -5.32
C ILE A 96 5.68 8.13 -5.93
N ILE A 97 6.03 7.16 -5.07
CA ILE A 97 6.39 5.79 -5.46
C ILE A 97 5.25 4.88 -5.05
N ILE A 98 4.52 4.36 -6.01
CA ILE A 98 3.38 3.47 -5.83
C ILE A 98 3.87 2.03 -5.97
N ILE A 99 3.78 1.24 -4.90
CA ILE A 99 4.13 -0.17 -4.91
C ILE A 99 2.84 -0.98 -4.87
N SER A 100 2.59 -1.77 -5.90
CA SER A 100 1.47 -2.72 -5.96
C SER A 100 0.13 -2.11 -5.52
N SER A 101 -0.24 -0.96 -6.08
CA SER A 101 -1.52 -0.31 -5.77
C SER A 101 -2.71 -1.21 -6.09
N ALA A 102 -3.78 -1.08 -5.33
CA ALA A 102 -5.07 -1.60 -5.78
C ALA A 102 -5.69 -0.68 -6.84
N PRO A 103 -6.60 -1.21 -7.70
CA PRO A 103 -7.32 -0.41 -8.70
C PRO A 103 -8.11 0.74 -8.07
N PHE A 104 -8.16 1.87 -8.77
CA PHE A 104 -8.84 3.07 -8.27
C PHE A 104 -10.38 2.99 -8.33
N ARG A 105 -10.94 2.07 -9.12
CA ARG A 105 -12.38 1.88 -9.27
C ARG A 105 -12.87 0.67 -8.51
N LYS A 106 -14.08 0.76 -7.96
CA LYS A 106 -14.67 -0.31 -7.13
C LYS A 106 -15.03 -1.55 -7.92
N GLU A 107 -15.48 -1.39 -9.14
CA GLU A 107 -15.87 -2.50 -10.03
C GLU A 107 -14.71 -3.43 -10.38
N ASP A 108 -13.46 -2.96 -10.30
CA ASP A 108 -12.28 -3.77 -10.61
C ASP A 108 -11.93 -4.80 -9.52
N ASP A 109 -12.53 -4.70 -8.33
CA ASP A 109 -12.35 -5.69 -7.24
C ASP A 109 -12.74 -7.12 -7.68
N ARG A 110 -13.67 -7.24 -8.63
CA ARG A 110 -14.07 -8.53 -9.20
C ARG A 110 -12.91 -9.25 -9.90
N LEU A 111 -12.00 -8.50 -10.51
CA LEU A 111 -10.84 -9.06 -11.22
C LEU A 111 -9.86 -9.67 -10.21
N ILE A 112 -9.57 -8.95 -9.11
CA ILE A 112 -8.72 -9.44 -8.02
C ILE A 112 -9.32 -10.73 -7.45
N ARG A 113 -10.61 -10.73 -7.14
CA ARG A 113 -11.31 -11.90 -6.61
C ARG A 113 -11.25 -13.09 -7.59
N LYS A 114 -11.49 -12.85 -8.87
CA LYS A 114 -11.42 -13.88 -9.92
C LYS A 114 -10.04 -14.52 -9.98
N THR A 115 -8.99 -13.69 -10.00
CA THR A 115 -7.59 -14.15 -10.04
C THR A 115 -7.24 -14.97 -8.81
N ARG A 116 -7.57 -14.47 -7.60
CA ARG A 116 -7.32 -15.21 -6.36
C ARG A 116 -8.03 -16.57 -6.33
N LEU A 117 -9.31 -16.62 -6.70
CA LEU A 117 -10.06 -17.88 -6.74
C LEU A 117 -9.48 -18.88 -7.74
N ALA A 118 -9.05 -18.43 -8.91
CA ALA A 118 -8.43 -19.31 -9.92
C ALA A 118 -7.11 -19.95 -9.45
N ARG A 119 -6.44 -19.36 -8.46
CA ARG A 119 -5.18 -19.86 -7.86
C ARG A 119 -5.40 -20.77 -6.64
N MET A 120 -6.63 -21.03 -6.25
CA MET A 120 -6.98 -21.79 -5.04
C MET A 120 -7.63 -23.12 -5.38
N THR A 121 -7.34 -24.16 -4.56
CA THR A 121 -8.15 -25.40 -4.55
C THR A 121 -9.57 -25.11 -4.05
N PRO A 122 -10.56 -25.99 -4.34
CA PRO A 122 -11.94 -25.81 -3.87
C PRO A 122 -12.06 -25.57 -2.36
N GLU A 123 -11.25 -26.26 -1.55
CA GLU A 123 -11.22 -26.11 -0.08
C GLU A 123 -10.74 -24.72 0.33
N LYS A 124 -9.64 -24.24 -0.29
CA LYS A 124 -9.10 -22.90 -0.04
C LYS A 124 -10.05 -21.80 -0.51
N GLN A 125 -10.78 -22.02 -1.62
CA GLN A 125 -11.82 -21.09 -2.08
C GLN A 125 -12.92 -20.92 -1.02
N LYS A 126 -13.38 -22.03 -0.39
CA LYS A 126 -14.37 -21.98 0.70
C LYS A 126 -13.85 -21.17 1.89
N LEU A 127 -12.62 -21.41 2.31
CA LEU A 127 -11.97 -20.63 3.40
C LEU A 127 -11.85 -19.15 3.05
N PHE A 128 -11.41 -18.83 1.84
CA PHE A 128 -11.28 -17.44 1.37
C PHE A 128 -12.65 -16.73 1.34
N ILE A 129 -13.70 -17.39 0.86
CA ILE A 129 -15.04 -16.82 0.77
C ILE A 129 -15.61 -16.59 2.18
N SER A 130 -15.48 -17.57 3.08
CA SER A 130 -15.93 -17.45 4.47
C SER A 130 -15.21 -16.31 5.20
N GLY A 131 -13.87 -16.29 5.18
CA GLY A 131 -13.09 -15.24 5.82
C GLY A 131 -13.39 -13.84 5.26
N SER A 132 -13.56 -13.71 3.94
CA SER A 132 -13.95 -12.45 3.31
C SER A 132 -15.35 -11.97 3.72
N LYS A 133 -16.29 -12.90 3.97
CA LYS A 133 -17.64 -12.60 4.47
C LYS A 133 -17.58 -12.15 5.93
N GLU A 134 -16.80 -12.83 6.76
CA GLU A 134 -16.61 -12.48 8.17
C GLU A 134 -15.98 -11.11 8.35
N LEU A 135 -14.94 -10.79 7.57
CA LEU A 135 -14.31 -9.44 7.56
C LEU A 135 -15.31 -8.31 7.27
N LYS A 136 -16.32 -8.58 6.44
CA LYS A 136 -17.37 -7.59 6.09
C LYS A 136 -18.51 -7.58 7.11
N SER A 137 -18.59 -8.55 8.01
CA SER A 137 -19.67 -8.65 8.99
C SER A 137 -19.57 -7.55 10.06
N LYS A 138 -20.67 -7.30 10.79
CA LYS A 138 -20.66 -6.39 11.94
C LYS A 138 -19.97 -7.00 13.16
N LYS A 139 -19.87 -8.32 13.23
CA LYS A 139 -19.22 -9.04 14.33
C LYS A 139 -17.69 -8.98 14.15
N LYS A 140 -16.96 -8.89 15.25
CA LYS A 140 -15.50 -9.00 15.24
C LYS A 140 -15.13 -10.42 14.79
N ILE A 141 -14.24 -10.54 13.82
CA ILE A 141 -13.67 -11.81 13.41
C ILE A 141 -12.74 -12.33 14.51
N GLU A 142 -12.73 -13.62 14.74
CA GLU A 142 -11.79 -14.27 15.67
C GLU A 142 -10.36 -14.11 15.17
N ASP A 143 -9.43 -13.79 16.05
CA ASP A 143 -8.03 -13.49 15.68
C ASP A 143 -7.34 -14.65 14.94
N ILE A 144 -7.68 -15.91 15.28
CA ILE A 144 -7.15 -17.10 14.60
C ILE A 144 -7.63 -17.13 13.15
N LYS A 145 -8.93 -16.99 12.92
CA LYS A 145 -9.52 -16.98 11.57
C LYS A 145 -8.99 -15.81 10.72
N LEU A 146 -8.80 -14.65 11.34
CA LEU A 146 -8.22 -13.50 10.68
C LEU A 146 -6.79 -13.79 10.22
N LYS A 147 -5.95 -14.35 11.10
CA LYS A 147 -4.56 -14.73 10.78
C LYS A 147 -4.52 -15.76 9.64
N GLU A 148 -5.37 -16.79 9.70
CA GLU A 148 -5.46 -17.80 8.63
C GLU A 148 -5.88 -17.19 7.30
N HIS A 149 -6.85 -16.29 7.31
CA HIS A 149 -7.30 -15.59 6.11
C HIS A 149 -6.19 -14.71 5.51
N ILE A 150 -5.48 -13.93 6.34
CA ILE A 150 -4.34 -13.09 5.92
C ILE A 150 -3.22 -13.99 5.35
N LYS A 151 -2.89 -15.10 6.02
CA LYS A 151 -1.87 -16.05 5.55
C LYS A 151 -2.26 -16.67 4.20
N LEU A 152 -3.53 -17.01 4.01
CA LEU A 152 -4.03 -17.54 2.74
C LEU A 152 -3.90 -16.50 1.63
N ILE A 153 -4.30 -15.25 1.86
CA ILE A 153 -4.17 -14.16 0.89
C ILE A 153 -2.69 -13.93 0.55
N LYS A 154 -1.81 -13.80 1.56
CA LYS A 154 -0.36 -13.63 1.35
C LYS A 154 0.19 -14.71 0.42
N LYS A 155 -0.17 -15.98 0.65
CA LYS A 155 0.30 -17.10 -0.19
C LYS A 155 -0.23 -17.04 -1.62
N VAL A 156 -1.48 -16.67 -1.81
CA VAL A 156 -2.14 -16.64 -3.13
C VAL A 156 -1.71 -15.43 -3.96
N ASP A 157 -1.37 -14.34 -3.30
CA ASP A 157 -0.92 -13.10 -3.92
C ASP A 157 0.59 -13.08 -4.20
N SER A 158 1.33 -14.10 -3.75
CA SER A 158 2.76 -14.23 -3.98
C SER A 158 3.07 -15.26 -5.06
N TYR A 159 4.14 -15.00 -5.83
CA TYR A 159 4.68 -15.94 -6.81
C TYR A 159 5.60 -16.98 -6.13
N GLU A 160 6.68 -16.52 -5.50
CA GLU A 160 7.60 -17.36 -4.73
C GLU A 160 8.15 -16.60 -3.52
N LEU A 161 7.62 -16.93 -2.33
CA LEU A 161 8.01 -16.26 -1.09
C LEU A 161 9.46 -16.62 -0.68
N ILE A 162 10.18 -15.63 -0.18
CA ILE A 162 11.42 -15.86 0.58
C ILE A 162 11.05 -16.67 1.83
N ALA A 163 11.77 -17.75 2.08
CA ALA A 163 11.58 -18.56 3.28
C ALA A 163 11.83 -17.71 4.54
N ASP A 164 11.06 -17.97 5.58
CA ASP A 164 11.22 -17.38 6.91
C ASP A 164 11.15 -15.83 6.96
N TYR A 165 10.51 -15.21 5.94
CA TYR A 165 10.23 -13.78 6.00
C TYR A 165 9.06 -13.50 6.93
N ASP A 166 9.40 -13.19 8.17
CA ASP A 166 8.41 -12.83 9.20
C ASP A 166 8.20 -11.31 9.24
N GLU A 167 6.96 -10.89 9.10
CA GLU A 167 6.52 -9.50 9.27
C GLU A 167 5.82 -9.37 10.62
N VAL A 168 6.36 -8.51 11.48
CA VAL A 168 5.66 -8.14 12.71
C VAL A 168 4.61 -7.08 12.36
N VAL A 169 3.36 -7.51 12.20
CA VAL A 169 2.25 -6.63 11.89
C VAL A 169 1.26 -6.62 13.05
N GLU A 170 1.04 -5.43 13.62
CA GLU A 170 -0.10 -5.21 14.53
C GLU A 170 -1.33 -4.88 13.71
N PHE A 171 -2.27 -5.83 13.60
CA PHE A 171 -3.49 -5.59 12.84
C PHE A 171 -4.60 -5.00 13.72
N ARG A 172 -4.97 -3.76 13.43
CA ARG A 172 -6.04 -3.01 14.09
C ARG A 172 -7.33 -3.13 13.29
N TYR A 173 -8.13 -4.13 13.66
CA TYR A 173 -9.40 -4.43 12.95
C TYR A 173 -10.42 -3.28 13.00
N ASP A 174 -10.46 -2.53 14.09
CA ASP A 174 -11.31 -1.35 14.26
C ASP A 174 -10.97 -0.25 13.24
N LEU A 175 -9.68 0.05 13.06
CA LEU A 175 -9.19 1.02 12.07
C LEU A 175 -9.46 0.50 10.65
N TYR A 176 -9.17 -0.79 10.40
CA TYR A 176 -9.46 -1.42 9.11
C TYR A 176 -10.91 -1.19 8.68
N LYS A 177 -11.88 -1.45 9.55
CA LYS A 177 -13.30 -1.31 9.20
C LYS A 177 -13.70 0.12 8.87
N LYS A 178 -13.30 1.08 9.69
CA LYS A 178 -13.65 2.49 9.53
C LYS A 178 -13.05 3.05 8.24
N ILE A 179 -11.74 2.94 8.09
CA ILE A 179 -11.03 3.53 6.94
C ILE A 179 -11.41 2.82 5.63
N TRP A 180 -11.55 1.48 5.65
CA TRP A 180 -11.95 0.74 4.45
C TRP A 180 -13.37 1.08 3.99
N ALA A 181 -14.29 1.40 4.92
CA ALA A 181 -15.61 1.89 4.57
C ALA A 181 -15.55 3.23 3.82
N GLU A 182 -14.77 4.21 4.33
CA GLU A 182 -14.55 5.50 3.66
C GLU A 182 -13.89 5.32 2.28
N ALA A 183 -12.80 4.55 2.20
CA ALA A 183 -12.08 4.29 0.97
C ALA A 183 -12.96 3.60 -0.09
N SER A 184 -13.79 2.64 0.35
CA SER A 184 -14.74 1.96 -0.53
C SER A 184 -15.79 2.91 -1.08
N LEU A 185 -16.28 3.84 -0.26
CA LEU A 185 -17.22 4.89 -0.69
C LEU A 185 -16.57 5.87 -1.67
N MET A 186 -15.34 6.29 -1.40
CA MET A 186 -14.57 7.16 -2.33
C MET A 186 -14.40 6.50 -3.69
N ARG A 187 -14.10 5.21 -3.74
CA ARG A 187 -13.95 4.46 -5.01
C ARG A 187 -15.30 4.36 -5.74
N LYS A 188 -16.38 4.03 -5.01
CA LYS A 188 -17.72 3.91 -5.58
C LYS A 188 -18.20 5.23 -6.21
N ASN A 189 -17.86 6.36 -5.58
CA ASN A 189 -18.27 7.69 -6.03
C ASN A 189 -17.22 8.37 -6.94
N ASN A 190 -16.22 7.63 -7.43
CA ASN A 190 -15.11 8.12 -8.25
C ASN A 190 -14.29 9.27 -7.61
N LYS A 191 -14.41 9.50 -6.29
CA LYS A 191 -13.68 10.57 -5.60
C LYS A 191 -12.17 10.29 -5.58
N LEU A 192 -11.77 9.01 -5.50
CA LEU A 192 -10.35 8.63 -5.59
C LEU A 192 -9.74 9.02 -6.96
N ILE A 193 -10.50 8.84 -8.04
CA ILE A 193 -10.11 9.30 -9.39
C ILE A 193 -10.03 10.83 -9.47
N SER A 194 -10.90 11.55 -8.76
CA SER A 194 -10.81 13.03 -8.71
C SER A 194 -9.49 13.48 -8.09
N TYR A 195 -9.05 12.85 -7.00
CA TYR A 195 -7.74 13.15 -6.43
C TYR A 195 -6.59 12.84 -7.40
N LEU A 196 -6.65 11.72 -8.14
CA LEU A 196 -5.64 11.42 -9.14
C LEU A 196 -5.48 12.54 -10.17
N LYS A 197 -6.55 13.18 -10.58
CA LYS A 197 -6.50 14.29 -11.54
C LYS A 197 -5.69 15.47 -11.01
N GLU A 198 -5.76 15.72 -9.71
CA GLU A 198 -5.10 16.86 -9.05
C GLU A 198 -3.62 16.60 -8.70
N VAL A 199 -3.13 15.36 -8.78
CA VAL A 199 -1.71 15.06 -8.54
C VAL A 199 -0.85 15.75 -9.59
N GLN A 200 0.16 16.51 -9.14
CA GLN A 200 1.06 17.30 -9.99
C GLN A 200 2.49 16.75 -10.02
N CYS A 201 2.90 16.00 -9.00
CA CYS A 201 4.24 15.45 -8.92
C CYS A 201 4.41 14.16 -9.77
N PRO A 202 5.65 13.80 -10.15
CA PRO A 202 5.94 12.54 -10.84
C PRO A 202 5.48 11.32 -10.03
N ILE A 203 4.98 10.31 -10.75
CA ILE A 203 4.49 9.05 -10.19
C ILE A 203 5.36 7.89 -10.69
N GLN A 204 5.99 7.17 -9.76
CA GLN A 204 6.75 5.95 -10.07
C GLN A 204 5.91 4.75 -9.66
N VAL A 205 5.64 3.82 -10.58
CA VAL A 205 4.80 2.64 -10.32
C VAL A 205 5.67 1.40 -10.37
N ILE A 206 5.80 0.70 -9.25
CA ILE A 206 6.45 -0.62 -9.17
C ILE A 206 5.34 -1.66 -8.96
N HIS A 207 5.24 -2.65 -9.85
CA HIS A 207 4.16 -3.64 -9.81
C HIS A 207 4.65 -5.01 -10.24
N GLY A 208 4.15 -6.07 -9.61
CA GLY A 208 4.46 -7.44 -10.00
C GLY A 208 3.53 -7.95 -11.11
N ASP A 209 4.04 -8.70 -12.08
CA ASP A 209 3.24 -9.29 -13.16
C ASP A 209 2.29 -10.40 -12.67
N TYR A 210 2.63 -11.01 -11.53
CA TYR A 210 1.81 -12.01 -10.85
C TYR A 210 0.87 -11.42 -9.79
N ASP A 211 0.91 -10.12 -9.50
CA ASP A 211 -0.01 -9.49 -8.55
C ASP A 211 -1.47 -9.71 -9.00
N PRO A 212 -2.39 -10.21 -8.15
CA PRO A 212 -3.80 -10.32 -8.50
C PRO A 212 -4.48 -8.97 -8.73
N HIS A 213 -3.87 -7.87 -8.30
CA HIS A 213 -4.32 -6.52 -8.62
C HIS A 213 -3.89 -6.18 -10.04
N PRO A 214 -4.82 -6.02 -11.00
CA PRO A 214 -4.44 -5.89 -12.41
C PRO A 214 -3.73 -4.56 -12.67
N CYS A 215 -2.42 -4.63 -13.01
CA CYS A 215 -1.58 -3.46 -13.29
C CYS A 215 -2.23 -2.50 -14.30
N ARG A 216 -2.85 -3.02 -15.35
CA ARG A 216 -3.52 -2.20 -16.37
C ARG A 216 -4.60 -1.28 -15.78
N LYS A 217 -5.31 -1.72 -14.72
CA LYS A 217 -6.34 -0.91 -14.03
C LYS A 217 -5.78 0.19 -13.13
N ILE A 218 -4.46 0.18 -12.92
CA ILE A 218 -3.72 1.26 -12.26
C ILE A 218 -3.21 2.24 -13.33
N ILE A 219 -2.69 1.73 -14.44
CA ILE A 219 -2.07 2.53 -15.50
C ILE A 219 -3.11 3.27 -16.35
N GLU A 220 -4.23 2.63 -16.74
CA GLU A 220 -5.27 3.27 -17.55
C GLU A 220 -5.73 4.65 -17.04
N PRO A 221 -5.97 4.86 -15.73
CA PRO A 221 -6.31 6.19 -15.23
C PRO A 221 -5.15 7.19 -15.31
N LEU A 222 -3.89 6.75 -15.13
CA LEU A 222 -2.71 7.61 -15.27
C LEU A 222 -2.58 8.12 -16.70
N GLU A 223 -2.68 7.22 -17.68
CA GLU A 223 -2.69 7.56 -19.11
C GLU A 223 -3.85 8.48 -19.45
N LYS A 224 -5.06 8.14 -18.99
CA LYS A 224 -6.29 8.91 -19.29
C LYS A 224 -6.22 10.37 -18.83
N TYR A 225 -5.53 10.64 -17.72
CA TYR A 225 -5.41 11.98 -17.14
C TYR A 225 -4.03 12.58 -17.35
N ASP A 226 -3.26 12.05 -18.32
CA ASP A 226 -1.96 12.57 -18.75
C ASP A 226 -1.03 12.84 -17.56
N LYS A 227 -0.88 11.83 -16.70
CA LYS A 227 0.01 11.94 -15.54
C LYS A 227 1.44 11.62 -15.94
N ASP A 228 2.40 12.40 -15.42
CA ASP A 228 3.81 12.05 -15.49
C ASP A 228 4.07 10.79 -14.68
N TYR A 229 4.18 9.64 -15.33
CA TYR A 229 4.42 8.37 -14.66
C TYR A 229 5.43 7.49 -15.38
N GLN A 230 6.10 6.63 -14.61
CA GLN A 230 6.95 5.56 -15.12
C GLN A 230 6.57 4.24 -14.46
N LEU A 231 6.42 3.17 -15.28
CA LEU A 231 6.09 1.83 -14.83
C LEU A 231 7.33 0.93 -14.81
N TYR A 232 7.52 0.25 -13.68
CA TYR A 232 8.48 -0.84 -13.48
C TYR A 232 7.70 -2.13 -13.19
N LEU A 233 7.54 -2.97 -14.22
CA LEU A 233 6.83 -4.24 -14.09
C LEU A 233 7.83 -5.35 -13.78
N LEU A 234 7.76 -5.88 -12.56
CA LEU A 234 8.63 -6.93 -12.06
C LEU A 234 8.12 -8.31 -12.51
N LYS A 235 8.99 -9.10 -13.14
CA LYS A 235 8.68 -10.45 -13.59
C LYS A 235 8.64 -11.45 -12.43
N ASP A 236 7.76 -12.45 -12.50
CA ASP A 236 7.61 -13.49 -11.47
C ASP A 236 7.44 -12.91 -10.05
N CYS A 237 6.68 -11.85 -9.93
CA CYS A 237 6.51 -11.04 -8.73
C CYS A 237 5.05 -10.88 -8.36
N GLY A 238 4.71 -11.20 -7.12
CA GLY A 238 3.38 -10.99 -6.55
C GLY A 238 3.18 -9.61 -5.94
N HIS A 239 2.25 -9.53 -4.98
CA HIS A 239 1.78 -8.28 -4.40
C HIS A 239 2.79 -7.55 -3.51
N LYS A 240 3.76 -8.26 -2.90
CA LYS A 240 4.78 -7.70 -2.00
C LYS A 240 6.19 -7.94 -2.57
N PRO A 241 6.71 -7.09 -3.47
CA PRO A 241 7.98 -7.33 -4.15
C PRO A 241 9.17 -7.61 -3.22
N TRP A 242 9.21 -7.00 -2.05
CA TRP A 242 10.31 -7.16 -1.07
C TRP A 242 10.32 -8.50 -0.33
N ILE A 243 9.34 -9.38 -0.56
CA ILE A 243 9.32 -10.75 -0.03
C ILE A 243 9.29 -11.81 -1.12
N GLU A 244 9.38 -11.41 -2.38
CA GLU A 244 9.38 -12.28 -3.55
C GLU A 244 10.82 -12.68 -3.90
N LYS A 245 11.13 -13.98 -3.83
CA LYS A 245 12.50 -14.49 -4.00
C LYS A 245 13.13 -14.08 -5.33
N LYS A 246 12.36 -14.12 -6.42
CA LYS A 246 12.86 -13.78 -7.76
C LYS A 246 12.98 -12.28 -8.00
N ALA A 247 12.05 -11.50 -7.48
CA ALA A 247 11.97 -10.06 -7.72
C ALA A 247 12.76 -9.22 -6.70
N TYR A 248 13.19 -9.79 -5.58
CA TYR A 248 13.79 -9.06 -4.46
C TYR A 248 14.91 -8.11 -4.87
N ASN A 249 15.92 -8.62 -5.57
CA ASN A 249 17.09 -7.80 -5.95
C ASN A 249 16.73 -6.71 -6.96
N GLU A 250 15.93 -7.03 -7.97
CA GLU A 250 15.48 -6.07 -8.98
C GLU A 250 14.61 -4.98 -8.33
N PHE A 251 13.69 -5.36 -7.45
CA PHE A 251 12.87 -4.42 -6.69
C PHE A 251 13.72 -3.40 -5.92
N PHE A 252 14.70 -3.85 -5.13
CA PHE A 252 15.54 -2.94 -4.36
C PHE A 252 16.48 -2.10 -5.24
N CYS A 253 16.99 -2.66 -6.33
CA CYS A 253 17.78 -1.89 -7.32
C CYS A 253 16.97 -0.73 -7.89
N ILE A 254 15.72 -0.97 -8.29
CA ILE A 254 14.81 0.07 -8.79
C ILE A 254 14.48 1.06 -7.68
N LEU A 255 14.08 0.58 -6.50
CA LEU A 255 13.68 1.44 -5.40
C LEU A 255 14.81 2.39 -4.98
N PHE A 256 16.04 1.89 -4.82
CA PHE A 256 17.19 2.71 -4.45
C PHE A 256 17.54 3.75 -5.51
N LYS A 257 17.44 3.41 -6.79
CA LYS A 257 17.58 4.39 -7.88
C LYS A 257 16.51 5.49 -7.81
N LEU A 258 15.29 5.16 -7.43
CA LEU A 258 14.20 6.12 -7.35
C LEU A 258 14.28 7.06 -6.14
N ILE A 259 14.96 6.67 -5.08
CA ILE A 259 15.13 7.47 -3.86
C ILE A 259 16.48 8.17 -3.77
N SER A 260 17.40 7.92 -4.72
CA SER A 260 18.71 8.61 -4.84
C SER A 260 18.58 10.08 -5.31
#